data_14ce870ad1b1b801802074c157dfeb1a
#
_entry.id   14ce870ad1b1b801802074c157dfeb1a
#
_cell.length_a   1.000
_cell.length_b   1.000
_cell.length_c   1.000
_cell.angle_alpha   90.00
_cell.angle_beta   90.00
_cell.angle_gamma   90.00
#
_symmetry.space_group_name_H-M   'P 1'
#
loop_
_entity.id
_entity.type
_entity.pdbx_description
1 polymer ?
#
loop_
_entity_poly.entity_id
_entity_poly.type
_entity_poly.pdbx_seq_one_letter_code
_entity_poly.pdbx_strand_id
1 'polypeptide(L)'
;MNNTPHSNRLHIAVFGRRNSGKSSLVNALTGQDTALVSATPGTTTDPVTKAMEVYPLGPCLFIDTPGFDDDEGELGGMRVERTLKTVEKADIALLLYEADGTLEQQWIKLLAAREIPVILILNKADSCQDTASVVLRIEKECGQVPVVVSAKEGTGIQGIFDAILEKLPENFGEQTITGNLVSEGDVVLLVMPQDMQAPKGRLILPQVQTIRELLDKKCLVMSCTTDNLQASLQALVRPPKLIITDFKLFYNSVKAK
;
A
#
# COMPACT_ATOMS: atom_id res chain seq x y z
N MET A 1 -16.05 6.50 2.42
CA MET A 1 -15.17 5.63 1.65
C MET A 1 -13.75 6.11 1.82
N ASN A 2 -12.82 5.22 2.17
CA ASN A 2 -11.38 5.44 2.30
C ASN A 2 -10.90 6.57 3.24
N ASN A 3 -11.17 6.46 4.51
CA ASN A 3 -10.63 7.36 5.54
C ASN A 3 -9.37 6.79 6.23
N THR A 4 -8.65 5.83 5.63
CA THR A 4 -7.29 5.53 6.10
C THR A 4 -6.42 6.70 5.67
N PRO A 5 -5.74 7.40 6.60
CA PRO A 5 -4.81 8.46 6.23
C PRO A 5 -3.83 7.95 5.18
N HIS A 6 -3.50 8.78 4.18
CA HIS A 6 -2.52 8.41 3.15
C HIS A 6 -1.18 7.97 3.77
N SER A 7 -0.82 8.49 4.93
CA SER A 7 0.39 8.18 5.69
C SER A 7 0.51 6.74 6.20
N ASN A 8 -0.57 5.96 6.20
CA ASN A 8 -0.57 4.58 6.73
C ASN A 8 -0.73 3.52 5.63
N ARG A 9 -0.51 3.87 4.37
CA ARG A 9 -0.58 2.95 3.24
C ARG A 9 0.79 2.79 2.62
N LEU A 10 1.11 1.57 2.18
CA LEU A 10 2.28 1.35 1.35
C LEU A 10 2.07 1.99 -0.03
N HIS A 11 2.85 3.00 -0.36
CA HIS A 11 2.79 3.66 -1.65
C HIS A 11 3.68 2.94 -2.65
N ILE A 12 3.07 2.28 -3.61
CA ILE A 12 3.75 1.51 -4.65
C ILE A 12 3.61 2.27 -5.96
N ALA A 13 4.69 2.88 -6.43
CA ALA A 13 4.69 3.62 -7.68
C ALA A 13 5.16 2.74 -8.84
N VAL A 14 4.46 2.81 -9.97
CA VAL A 14 4.74 2.01 -11.16
C VAL A 14 5.36 2.89 -12.23
N PHE A 15 6.62 2.64 -12.57
CA PHE A 15 7.41 3.39 -13.54
C PHE A 15 7.69 2.55 -14.78
N GLY A 16 7.92 3.22 -15.91
CA GLY A 16 8.28 2.57 -17.17
C GLY A 16 7.95 3.46 -18.36
N ARG A 17 8.42 3.07 -19.52
CA ARG A 17 8.16 3.78 -20.77
C ARG A 17 6.68 3.81 -21.15
N ARG A 18 6.34 4.64 -22.12
CA ARG A 18 5.03 4.63 -22.73
C ARG A 18 4.76 3.23 -23.31
N ASN A 19 3.52 2.76 -23.18
CA ASN A 19 3.09 1.45 -23.67
C ASN A 19 3.82 0.22 -23.05
N SER A 20 4.64 0.39 -22.01
CA SER A 20 5.25 -0.75 -21.27
C SER A 20 4.22 -1.62 -20.55
N GLY A 21 2.99 -1.12 -20.40
CA GLY A 21 1.90 -1.84 -19.75
C GLY A 21 1.71 -1.50 -18.27
N LYS A 22 2.15 -0.31 -17.81
CA LYS A 22 1.98 0.16 -16.42
C LYS A 22 0.53 0.07 -15.95
N SER A 23 -0.39 0.71 -16.68
CA SER A 23 -1.82 0.73 -16.31
C SER A 23 -2.43 -0.68 -16.34
N SER A 24 -2.00 -1.53 -17.31
CA SER A 24 -2.43 -2.93 -17.35
C SER A 24 -1.90 -3.70 -16.14
N LEU A 25 -0.66 -3.46 -15.73
CA LEU A 25 -0.07 -4.07 -14.55
C LEU A 25 -0.78 -3.63 -13.28
N VAL A 26 -1.05 -2.33 -13.11
CA VAL A 26 -1.83 -1.82 -11.98
C VAL A 26 -3.23 -2.44 -11.94
N ASN A 27 -3.86 -2.62 -13.10
CA ASN A 27 -5.17 -3.30 -13.18
C ASN A 27 -5.07 -4.78 -12.78
N ALA A 28 -4.04 -5.49 -13.24
CA ALA A 28 -3.81 -6.89 -12.89
C ALA A 28 -3.51 -7.07 -11.39
N LEU A 29 -2.67 -6.20 -10.82
CA LEU A 29 -2.35 -6.19 -9.38
C LEU A 29 -3.58 -5.92 -8.52
N THR A 30 -4.47 -5.01 -8.97
CA THR A 30 -5.65 -4.61 -8.20
C THR A 30 -6.87 -5.50 -8.42
N GLY A 31 -6.81 -6.50 -9.29
CA GLY A 31 -7.89 -7.44 -9.59
C GLY A 31 -9.17 -6.74 -10.04
N GLN A 32 -9.56 -6.84 -11.29
CA GLN A 32 -10.75 -6.15 -11.79
C GLN A 32 -12.06 -6.63 -11.17
N ASP A 33 -12.10 -7.81 -10.53
CA ASP A 33 -13.33 -8.45 -10.06
C ASP A 33 -13.63 -8.32 -8.56
N THR A 34 -12.73 -7.79 -7.74
CA THR A 34 -12.93 -7.77 -6.27
C THR A 34 -12.61 -6.46 -5.57
N ALA A 35 -12.10 -5.46 -6.26
CA ALA A 35 -11.76 -4.18 -5.63
C ALA A 35 -12.92 -3.20 -5.70
N LEU A 36 -13.40 -2.75 -4.57
CA LEU A 36 -14.08 -1.45 -4.43
C LEU A 36 -13.07 -0.36 -4.83
N VAL A 37 -12.94 -0.15 -6.15
CA VAL A 37 -12.09 0.85 -6.73
C VAL A 37 -12.73 2.21 -6.48
N SER A 38 -12.24 2.93 -5.51
CA SER A 38 -12.44 4.37 -5.44
C SER A 38 -11.49 5.01 -6.46
N ALA A 39 -11.89 5.05 -7.72
CA ALA A 39 -11.33 5.98 -8.67
C ALA A 39 -11.82 7.37 -8.26
N THR A 40 -10.97 8.16 -7.61
CA THR A 40 -11.19 9.61 -7.54
C THR A 40 -10.79 10.15 -8.91
N PRO A 41 -11.72 10.63 -9.76
CA PRO A 41 -11.36 11.26 -11.01
C PRO A 41 -10.69 12.60 -10.67
N GLY A 42 -9.36 12.62 -10.69
CA GLY A 42 -8.60 13.86 -10.78
C GLY A 42 -8.58 14.32 -12.22
N THR A 43 -8.57 15.62 -12.42
CA THR A 43 -8.38 16.27 -13.71
C THR A 43 -7.25 15.65 -14.49
N THR A 44 -7.35 15.56 -15.80
CA THR A 44 -6.60 14.84 -16.83
C THR A 44 -5.06 14.87 -16.76
N THR A 45 -4.45 15.24 -15.65
CA THR A 45 -3.02 15.44 -15.44
C THR A 45 -2.45 14.88 -14.15
N ASP A 46 -3.26 14.35 -13.23
CA ASP A 46 -2.78 13.75 -11.99
C ASP A 46 -2.54 12.24 -12.13
N PRO A 47 -1.52 11.66 -11.46
CA PRO A 47 -1.28 10.23 -11.49
C PRO A 47 -2.53 9.50 -10.97
N VAL A 48 -2.92 8.44 -11.68
CA VAL A 48 -4.06 7.62 -11.30
C VAL A 48 -3.67 6.78 -10.10
N THR A 49 -4.36 6.95 -8.99
CA THR A 49 -4.10 6.19 -7.78
C THR A 49 -5.20 5.16 -7.52
N LYS A 50 -4.80 3.94 -7.18
CA LYS A 50 -5.72 2.87 -6.79
C LYS A 50 -5.36 2.35 -5.41
N ALA A 51 -6.30 2.48 -4.48
CA ALA A 51 -6.14 1.96 -3.13
C ALA A 51 -6.77 0.57 -3.03
N MET A 52 -6.04 -0.38 -2.44
CA MET A 52 -6.55 -1.71 -2.14
C MET A 52 -5.88 -2.28 -0.89
N GLU A 53 -6.48 -3.30 -0.33
CA GLU A 53 -5.88 -4.09 0.74
C GLU A 53 -5.29 -5.38 0.15
N VAL A 54 -4.01 -5.59 0.38
CA VAL A 54 -3.25 -6.74 -0.13
C VAL A 54 -2.77 -7.57 1.05
N TYR A 55 -3.22 -8.81 1.15
CA TYR A 55 -2.69 -9.71 2.18
C TYR A 55 -1.34 -10.31 1.71
N PRO A 56 -0.28 -10.31 2.56
CA PRO A 56 -0.18 -9.83 3.94
C PRO A 56 0.31 -8.36 4.08
N LEU A 57 0.48 -7.61 2.99
CA LEU A 57 1.02 -6.24 2.97
C LEU A 57 0.13 -5.20 3.68
N GLY A 58 -1.17 -5.48 3.83
CA GLY A 58 -2.12 -4.51 4.36
C GLY A 58 -2.58 -3.48 3.32
N PRO A 59 -2.92 -2.25 3.77
CA PRO A 59 -3.43 -1.21 2.87
C PRO A 59 -2.34 -0.65 1.96
N CYS A 60 -2.53 -0.79 0.66
CA CYS A 60 -1.63 -0.33 -0.39
C CYS A 60 -2.26 0.78 -1.23
N LEU A 61 -1.43 1.65 -1.77
CA LEU A 61 -1.80 2.66 -2.75
C LEU A 61 -0.91 2.48 -3.99
N PHE A 62 -1.47 1.96 -5.06
CA PHE A 62 -0.79 1.88 -6.34
C PHE A 62 -0.90 3.20 -7.08
N ILE A 63 0.23 3.73 -7.56
CA ILE A 63 0.34 5.00 -8.26
C ILE A 63 0.80 4.71 -9.68
N ASP A 64 -0.10 4.88 -10.65
CA ASP A 64 0.25 4.77 -12.08
C ASP A 64 0.89 6.10 -12.53
N THR A 65 2.12 6.03 -13.02
CA THR A 65 2.87 7.22 -13.44
C THR A 65 2.80 7.40 -14.96
N PRO A 66 2.92 8.65 -15.47
CA PRO A 66 3.16 8.88 -16.89
C PRO A 66 4.42 8.15 -17.37
N GLY A 67 4.49 7.81 -18.66
CA GLY A 67 5.71 7.27 -19.25
C GLY A 67 6.86 8.28 -19.16
N PHE A 68 8.06 7.80 -18.85
CA PHE A 68 9.24 8.67 -18.66
C PHE A 68 10.00 8.95 -19.96
N ASP A 69 9.54 8.42 -21.09
CA ASP A 69 10.05 8.62 -22.44
C ASP A 69 9.22 9.62 -23.28
N ASP A 70 8.25 10.29 -22.64
CA ASP A 70 7.38 11.28 -23.28
C ASP A 70 8.06 12.68 -23.36
N ASP A 71 9.30 12.77 -23.88
CA ASP A 71 10.11 13.99 -23.88
C ASP A 71 9.82 14.99 -25.03
N GLU A 72 8.78 14.79 -25.82
CA GLU A 72 8.46 15.69 -26.94
C GLU A 72 7.63 16.90 -26.47
N GLY A 73 8.30 18.06 -26.36
CA GLY A 73 7.71 19.39 -26.17
C GLY A 73 7.58 19.89 -24.72
N GLU A 74 6.98 21.09 -24.54
CA GLU A 74 6.78 21.73 -23.23
C GLU A 74 5.98 20.88 -22.22
N LEU A 75 5.16 19.94 -22.71
CA LEU A 75 4.43 18.97 -21.90
C LEU A 75 5.31 17.86 -21.33
N GLY A 76 6.43 17.50 -21.98
CA GLY A 76 7.38 16.49 -21.51
C GLY A 76 8.04 16.89 -20.20
N GLY A 77 8.54 18.11 -20.10
CA GLY A 77 9.16 18.62 -18.87
C GLY A 77 8.22 18.62 -17.68
N MET A 78 6.93 18.97 -17.86
CA MET A 78 5.92 18.92 -16.80
C MET A 78 5.60 17.47 -16.36
N ARG A 79 5.67 16.50 -17.27
CA ARG A 79 5.44 15.07 -16.95
C ARG A 79 6.59 14.48 -16.14
N VAL A 80 7.83 14.78 -16.53
CA VAL A 80 9.04 14.39 -15.76
C VAL A 80 8.98 14.98 -14.34
N GLU A 81 8.64 16.27 -14.20
CA GLU A 81 8.50 16.89 -12.87
C GLU A 81 7.42 16.21 -12.02
N ARG A 82 6.28 15.81 -12.62
CA ARG A 82 5.23 15.07 -11.91
C ARG A 82 5.66 13.67 -11.53
N THR A 83 6.38 12.99 -12.41
CA THR A 83 6.95 11.67 -12.11
C THR A 83 7.93 11.78 -10.96
N LEU A 84 8.77 12.83 -10.91
CA LEU A 84 9.67 13.11 -9.78
C LEU A 84 8.92 13.39 -8.48
N LYS A 85 7.82 14.14 -8.52
CA LYS A 85 6.93 14.33 -7.34
C LYS A 85 6.29 13.04 -6.86
N THR A 86 6.04 12.09 -7.76
CA THR A 86 5.54 10.76 -7.39
C THR A 86 6.64 9.93 -6.75
N VAL A 87 7.88 10.05 -7.21
CA VAL A 87 9.05 9.40 -6.59
C VAL A 87 9.16 9.78 -5.12
N GLU A 88 8.98 11.06 -4.76
CA GLU A 88 9.07 11.54 -3.37
C GLU A 88 8.01 10.94 -2.43
N LYS A 89 6.95 10.36 -2.98
CA LYS A 89 5.85 9.77 -2.22
C LYS A 89 5.87 8.24 -2.22
N ALA A 90 6.76 7.63 -2.98
CA ALA A 90 6.82 6.19 -3.15
C ALA A 90 7.67 5.53 -2.07
N ASP A 91 7.12 4.52 -1.41
CA ASP A 91 7.85 3.65 -0.49
C ASP A 91 8.57 2.54 -1.25
N ILE A 92 8.02 2.13 -2.40
CA ILE A 92 8.56 1.09 -3.30
C ILE A 92 8.28 1.47 -4.76
N ALA A 93 9.22 1.17 -5.63
CA ALA A 93 9.11 1.37 -7.06
C ALA A 93 9.05 0.04 -7.83
N LEU A 94 8.01 -0.15 -8.63
CA LEU A 94 7.94 -1.20 -9.65
C LEU A 94 8.39 -0.58 -10.97
N LEU A 95 9.54 -0.99 -11.48
CA LEU A 95 10.09 -0.47 -12.73
C LEU A 95 9.95 -1.49 -13.85
N LEU A 96 9.09 -1.19 -14.84
CA LEU A 96 8.94 -2.00 -16.02
C LEU A 96 10.16 -1.80 -16.91
N TYR A 97 10.91 -2.89 -17.13
CA TYR A 97 12.15 -2.89 -17.87
C TYR A 97 11.92 -3.34 -19.33
N GLU A 98 12.39 -2.56 -20.28
CA GLU A 98 12.30 -2.89 -21.70
C GLU A 98 13.67 -3.30 -22.31
N ALA A 99 13.63 -3.76 -23.56
CA ALA A 99 14.74 -4.49 -24.17
C ALA A 99 16.06 -3.71 -24.31
N ASP A 100 16.07 -2.39 -24.44
CA ASP A 100 17.30 -1.61 -24.55
C ASP A 100 17.87 -1.10 -23.22
N GLY A 101 17.02 -1.02 -22.18
CA GLY A 101 17.41 -0.77 -20.79
C GLY A 101 18.08 0.56 -20.46
N THR A 102 18.35 1.43 -21.42
CA THR A 102 19.17 2.63 -21.22
C THR A 102 18.50 3.67 -20.32
N LEU A 103 17.21 3.91 -20.51
CA LEU A 103 16.44 4.84 -19.68
C LEU A 103 16.16 4.26 -18.31
N GLU A 104 15.86 2.97 -18.25
CA GLU A 104 15.56 2.25 -17.01
C GLU A 104 16.75 2.28 -16.05
N GLN A 105 18.00 2.15 -16.56
CA GLN A 105 19.21 2.26 -15.74
C GLN A 105 19.37 3.66 -15.12
N GLN A 106 18.98 4.71 -15.83
CA GLN A 106 18.99 6.07 -15.27
C GLN A 106 17.99 6.19 -14.12
N TRP A 107 16.79 5.61 -14.28
CA TRP A 107 15.77 5.59 -13.25
C TRP A 107 16.16 4.75 -12.05
N ILE A 108 16.81 3.60 -12.25
CA ILE A 108 17.36 2.81 -11.14
C ILE A 108 18.32 3.65 -10.29
N LYS A 109 19.25 4.37 -10.94
CA LYS A 109 20.20 5.25 -10.23
C LYS A 109 19.50 6.39 -9.48
N LEU A 110 18.49 6.98 -10.10
CA LEU A 110 17.72 8.07 -9.51
C LEU A 110 16.91 7.61 -8.28
N LEU A 111 16.28 6.46 -8.36
CA LEU A 111 15.52 5.86 -7.26
C LEU A 111 16.44 5.40 -6.13
N ALA A 112 17.58 4.78 -6.47
CA ALA A 112 18.59 4.38 -5.50
C ALA A 112 19.19 5.59 -4.73
N ALA A 113 19.43 6.71 -5.43
CA ALA A 113 19.90 7.94 -4.79
C ALA A 113 18.88 8.53 -3.78
N ARG A 114 17.64 8.10 -3.83
CA ARG A 114 16.56 8.45 -2.89
C ARG A 114 16.21 7.35 -1.91
N GLU A 115 17.03 6.30 -1.87
CA GLU A 115 16.83 5.13 -0.99
C GLU A 115 15.49 4.42 -1.20
N ILE A 116 14.89 4.53 -2.41
CA ILE A 116 13.64 3.85 -2.73
C ILE A 116 13.97 2.47 -3.30
N PRO A 117 13.48 1.40 -2.65
CA PRO A 117 13.66 0.04 -3.16
C PRO A 117 13.02 -0.13 -4.55
N VAL A 118 13.77 -0.72 -5.49
CA VAL A 118 13.31 -0.96 -6.86
C VAL A 118 13.11 -2.45 -7.10
N ILE A 119 11.96 -2.81 -7.66
CA ILE A 119 11.65 -4.13 -8.17
C ILE A 119 11.58 -4.03 -9.68
N LEU A 120 12.44 -4.76 -10.38
CA LEU A 120 12.43 -4.81 -11.84
C LEU A 120 11.34 -5.76 -12.32
N ILE A 121 10.56 -5.33 -13.30
CA ILE A 121 9.45 -6.09 -13.87
C ILE A 121 9.70 -6.28 -15.37
N LEU A 122 9.77 -7.52 -15.81
CA LEU A 122 9.70 -7.87 -17.24
C LEU A 122 8.26 -8.23 -17.57
N ASN A 123 7.52 -7.24 -18.10
CA ASN A 123 6.12 -7.42 -18.49
C ASN A 123 6.00 -7.94 -19.93
N LYS A 124 4.79 -8.34 -20.34
CA LYS A 124 4.45 -8.89 -21.65
C LYS A 124 5.18 -10.20 -21.96
N ALA A 125 5.37 -11.04 -20.98
CA ALA A 125 6.02 -12.34 -21.15
C ALA A 125 5.29 -13.23 -22.16
N ASP A 126 3.98 -13.03 -22.34
CA ASP A 126 3.14 -13.68 -23.36
C ASP A 126 3.61 -13.40 -24.79
N SER A 127 4.26 -12.28 -25.03
CA SER A 127 4.72 -11.83 -26.36
C SER A 127 6.24 -11.95 -26.53
N CYS A 128 6.97 -12.36 -25.51
CA CYS A 128 8.42 -12.49 -25.52
C CYS A 128 8.84 -13.89 -25.98
N GLN A 129 9.56 -13.99 -27.10
CA GLN A 129 10.00 -15.28 -27.66
C GLN A 129 11.10 -15.95 -26.86
N ASP A 130 11.96 -15.18 -26.19
CA ASP A 130 13.09 -15.69 -25.39
C ASP A 130 13.23 -14.91 -24.08
N THR A 131 12.30 -15.17 -23.18
CA THR A 131 12.27 -14.56 -21.86
C THR A 131 13.53 -14.86 -21.03
N ALA A 132 14.11 -16.07 -21.17
CA ALA A 132 15.26 -16.48 -20.40
C ALA A 132 16.52 -15.63 -20.74
N SER A 133 16.80 -15.40 -22.01
CA SER A 133 17.93 -14.56 -22.43
C SER A 133 17.74 -13.10 -22.01
N VAL A 134 16.49 -12.59 -22.05
CA VAL A 134 16.18 -11.22 -21.58
C VAL A 134 16.42 -11.09 -20.08
N VAL A 135 15.97 -12.05 -19.27
CA VAL A 135 16.20 -12.09 -17.82
C VAL A 135 17.68 -12.07 -17.49
N LEU A 136 18.48 -12.98 -18.11
CA LEU A 136 19.92 -13.05 -17.87
C LEU A 136 20.64 -11.72 -18.23
N ARG A 137 20.18 -11.06 -19.29
CA ARG A 137 20.75 -9.76 -19.66
C ARG A 137 20.42 -8.70 -18.62
N ILE A 138 19.15 -8.59 -18.18
CA ILE A 138 18.72 -7.62 -17.17
C ILE A 138 19.50 -7.86 -15.87
N GLU A 139 19.64 -9.12 -15.45
CA GLU A 139 20.41 -9.50 -14.26
C GLU A 139 21.87 -9.04 -14.38
N LYS A 140 22.50 -9.28 -15.53
CA LYS A 140 23.88 -8.84 -15.79
C LYS A 140 24.04 -7.32 -15.77
N GLU A 141 23.07 -6.58 -16.31
CA GLU A 141 23.10 -5.13 -16.43
C GLU A 141 22.77 -4.42 -15.13
N CYS A 142 21.83 -4.97 -14.35
CA CYS A 142 21.26 -4.30 -13.17
C CYS A 142 21.64 -4.98 -11.84
N GLY A 143 22.25 -6.17 -11.88
CA GLY A 143 22.59 -6.95 -10.68
C GLY A 143 21.35 -7.50 -9.93
N GLN A 144 20.19 -7.51 -10.59
CA GLN A 144 18.91 -7.94 -9.99
C GLN A 144 18.11 -8.74 -11.02
N VAL A 145 17.58 -9.89 -10.61
CA VAL A 145 16.67 -10.69 -11.42
C VAL A 145 15.30 -9.99 -11.50
N PRO A 146 14.76 -9.73 -12.70
CA PRO A 146 13.43 -9.15 -12.83
C PRO A 146 12.32 -10.17 -12.53
N VAL A 147 11.21 -9.71 -12.00
CA VAL A 147 9.99 -10.51 -11.92
C VAL A 147 9.35 -10.56 -13.30
N VAL A 148 9.14 -11.77 -13.81
CA VAL A 148 8.58 -12.00 -15.16
C VAL A 148 7.05 -12.11 -15.03
N VAL A 149 6.33 -11.27 -15.79
CA VAL A 149 4.87 -11.21 -15.72
C VAL A 149 4.22 -11.03 -17.09
N SER A 150 2.98 -11.48 -17.21
CA SER A 150 2.06 -11.00 -18.24
C SER A 150 0.86 -10.36 -17.58
N ALA A 151 0.82 -9.03 -17.58
CA ALA A 151 -0.31 -8.29 -17.05
C ALA A 151 -1.60 -8.58 -17.83
N LYS A 152 -1.48 -8.98 -19.11
CA LYS A 152 -2.60 -9.34 -19.98
C LYS A 152 -3.22 -10.67 -19.57
N GLU A 153 -2.39 -11.67 -19.25
CA GLU A 153 -2.84 -13.02 -18.90
C GLU A 153 -2.94 -13.23 -17.38
N GLY A 154 -2.54 -12.25 -16.57
CA GLY A 154 -2.53 -12.34 -15.11
C GLY A 154 -1.48 -13.30 -14.56
N THR A 155 -0.47 -13.70 -15.35
CA THR A 155 0.58 -14.62 -14.90
C THR A 155 1.74 -13.88 -14.24
N GLY A 156 2.38 -14.50 -13.23
CA GLY A 156 3.53 -13.95 -12.51
C GLY A 156 3.18 -12.84 -11.50
N ILE A 157 1.92 -12.45 -11.37
CA ILE A 157 1.49 -11.34 -10.48
C ILE A 157 1.83 -11.61 -9.01
N GLN A 158 1.70 -12.86 -8.54
CA GLN A 158 2.06 -13.23 -7.17
C GLN A 158 3.54 -12.97 -6.88
N GLY A 159 4.44 -13.22 -7.84
CA GLY A 159 5.86 -12.95 -7.68
C GLY A 159 6.20 -11.47 -7.43
N ILE A 160 5.35 -10.54 -7.86
CA ILE A 160 5.52 -9.13 -7.52
C ILE A 160 5.25 -8.88 -6.05
N PHE A 161 4.18 -9.48 -5.49
CA PHE A 161 3.88 -9.34 -4.06
C PHE A 161 4.97 -9.96 -3.19
N ASP A 162 5.49 -11.11 -3.60
CA ASP A 162 6.60 -11.78 -2.90
C ASP A 162 7.86 -10.90 -2.92
N ALA A 163 8.21 -10.32 -4.08
CA ALA A 163 9.33 -9.40 -4.21
C ALA A 163 9.13 -8.08 -3.41
N ILE A 164 7.90 -7.59 -3.27
CA ILE A 164 7.58 -6.45 -2.41
C ILE A 164 7.88 -6.82 -0.96
N LEU A 165 7.41 -7.97 -0.49
CA LEU A 165 7.65 -8.44 0.88
C LEU A 165 9.14 -8.56 1.21
N GLU A 166 9.94 -9.07 0.27
CA GLU A 166 11.40 -9.21 0.44
C GLU A 166 12.13 -7.85 0.51
N LYS A 167 11.61 -6.82 -0.16
CA LYS A 167 12.22 -5.48 -0.22
C LYS A 167 11.78 -4.57 0.92
N LEU A 168 10.67 -4.89 1.59
CA LEU A 168 10.23 -4.11 2.72
C LEU A 168 11.15 -4.34 3.92
N PRO A 169 11.47 -3.29 4.70
CA PRO A 169 12.15 -3.47 5.98
C PRO A 169 11.38 -4.45 6.87
N GLU A 170 12.10 -5.26 7.66
CA GLU A 170 11.48 -6.22 8.61
C GLU A 170 10.42 -5.54 9.51
N ASN A 171 10.58 -4.25 9.79
CA ASN A 171 9.67 -3.45 10.63
C ASN A 171 8.57 -2.76 9.81
N PHE A 172 8.46 -3.03 8.50
CA PHE A 172 7.40 -2.44 7.70
C PHE A 172 6.04 -3.03 8.11
N GLY A 173 5.17 -2.18 8.60
CA GLY A 173 3.89 -2.61 9.19
C GLY A 173 3.93 -2.76 10.72
N GLU A 174 5.09 -2.76 11.35
CA GLU A 174 5.25 -2.69 12.81
C GLU A 174 5.06 -1.27 13.39
N GLN A 175 4.39 -0.36 12.71
CA GLN A 175 3.83 0.79 13.38
C GLN A 175 2.71 0.26 14.29
N THR A 176 3.16 -0.24 15.43
CA THR A 176 2.25 -0.75 16.45
C THR A 176 1.42 0.41 16.95
N ILE A 177 0.11 0.28 16.87
CA ILE A 177 -0.85 1.28 17.38
C ILE A 177 -0.67 1.41 18.91
N THR A 178 -0.41 0.28 19.57
CA THR A 178 -0.29 0.19 21.01
C THR A 178 1.16 0.21 21.51
N GLY A 179 2.16 0.08 20.62
CA GLY A 179 3.57 0.06 21.00
C GLY A 179 3.85 -0.92 22.16
N ASN A 180 4.52 -0.44 23.21
CA ASN A 180 4.83 -1.19 24.43
C ASN A 180 3.81 -0.97 25.56
N LEU A 181 2.63 -0.38 25.27
CA LEU A 181 1.62 -0.07 26.30
C LEU A 181 0.91 -1.32 26.83
N VAL A 182 0.92 -2.40 26.03
CA VAL A 182 0.25 -3.67 26.37
C VAL A 182 1.15 -4.86 26.08
N SER A 183 0.94 -5.95 26.84
CA SER A 183 1.65 -7.21 26.73
C SER A 183 0.67 -8.39 26.74
N GLU A 184 1.19 -9.62 26.49
CA GLU A 184 0.39 -10.85 26.52
C GLU A 184 -0.44 -10.96 27.82
N GLY A 185 -1.72 -11.28 27.67
CA GLY A 185 -2.65 -11.45 28.77
C GLY A 185 -3.23 -10.16 29.35
N ASP A 186 -2.80 -8.98 28.90
CA ASP A 186 -3.41 -7.71 29.32
C ASP A 186 -4.84 -7.58 28.78
N VAL A 187 -5.71 -6.97 29.59
CA VAL A 187 -7.09 -6.65 29.19
C VAL A 187 -7.12 -5.28 28.52
N VAL A 188 -7.63 -5.22 27.32
CA VAL A 188 -7.78 -3.97 26.57
C VAL A 188 -9.25 -3.76 26.22
N LEU A 189 -9.77 -2.56 26.52
CA LEU A 189 -11.14 -2.16 26.20
C LEU A 189 -11.12 -1.20 25.01
N LEU A 190 -11.78 -1.59 23.92
CA LEU A 190 -11.97 -0.76 22.73
C LEU A 190 -13.34 -0.09 22.80
N VAL A 191 -13.36 1.25 22.86
CA VAL A 191 -14.60 2.03 22.85
C VAL A 191 -14.78 2.58 21.44
N MET A 192 -15.62 1.92 20.65
CA MET A 192 -15.79 2.20 19.23
C MET A 192 -17.16 2.82 18.97
N PRO A 193 -17.21 4.06 18.44
CA PRO A 193 -18.47 4.63 18.00
C PRO A 193 -19.00 3.84 16.77
N GLN A 194 -20.31 3.72 16.70
CA GLN A 194 -20.92 3.27 15.45
C GLN A 194 -20.83 4.43 14.44
N ASP A 195 -19.96 4.27 13.45
CA ASP A 195 -19.88 5.23 12.35
C ASP A 195 -21.06 4.97 11.39
N MET A 196 -21.99 5.92 11.33
CA MET A 196 -23.14 5.84 10.42
C MET A 196 -22.73 5.87 8.93
N GLN A 197 -21.49 6.27 8.65
CA GLN A 197 -20.93 6.27 7.29
C GLN A 197 -20.24 4.94 6.94
N ALA A 198 -19.98 4.08 7.93
CA ALA A 198 -19.45 2.76 7.65
C ALA A 198 -20.51 1.87 6.98
N PRO A 199 -20.13 1.01 6.02
CA PRO A 199 -21.05 0.03 5.46
C PRO A 199 -21.64 -0.84 6.58
N LYS A 200 -22.95 -1.08 6.54
CA LYS A 200 -23.64 -1.91 7.54
C LYS A 200 -22.91 -3.25 7.71
N GLY A 201 -22.61 -3.60 8.97
CA GLY A 201 -21.99 -4.89 9.33
C GLY A 201 -20.46 -4.93 9.18
N ARG A 202 -19.77 -3.80 8.96
CA ARG A 202 -18.31 -3.73 8.86
C ARG A 202 -17.73 -2.75 9.87
N LEU A 203 -16.59 -3.11 10.43
CA LEU A 203 -15.71 -2.20 11.18
C LEU A 203 -14.90 -1.37 10.19
N ILE A 204 -14.53 -0.15 10.58
CA ILE A 204 -13.59 0.66 9.81
C ILE A 204 -12.17 0.09 9.95
N LEU A 205 -11.32 0.31 8.95
CA LEU A 205 -10.00 -0.28 8.88
C LEU A 205 -9.13 -0.04 10.13
N PRO A 206 -9.03 1.17 10.73
CA PRO A 206 -8.28 1.38 11.98
C PRO A 206 -8.77 0.50 13.14
N GLN A 207 -10.06 0.26 13.24
CA GLN A 207 -10.64 -0.61 14.28
C GLN A 207 -10.21 -2.06 14.06
N VAL A 208 -10.25 -2.53 12.81
CA VAL A 208 -9.80 -3.89 12.45
C VAL A 208 -8.31 -4.07 12.72
N GLN A 209 -7.47 -3.10 12.33
CA GLN A 209 -6.03 -3.14 12.57
C GLN A 209 -5.69 -3.16 14.06
N THR A 210 -6.36 -2.33 14.87
CA THR A 210 -6.17 -2.31 16.33
C THR A 210 -6.53 -3.66 16.96
N ILE A 211 -7.69 -4.21 16.59
CA ILE A 211 -8.10 -5.53 17.08
C ILE A 211 -7.08 -6.60 16.69
N ARG A 212 -6.65 -6.60 15.43
CA ARG A 212 -5.69 -7.57 14.93
C ARG A 212 -4.37 -7.50 15.68
N GLU A 213 -3.79 -6.31 15.85
CA GLU A 213 -2.56 -6.11 16.60
C GLU A 213 -2.66 -6.64 18.04
N LEU A 214 -3.77 -6.33 18.72
CA LEU A 214 -3.99 -6.78 20.09
C LEU A 214 -4.11 -8.30 20.19
N LEU A 215 -4.75 -8.95 19.21
CA LEU A 215 -4.85 -10.40 19.15
C LEU A 215 -3.49 -11.05 18.85
N ASP A 216 -2.69 -10.46 17.96
CA ASP A 216 -1.33 -10.93 17.65
C ASP A 216 -0.41 -10.80 18.88
N LYS A 217 -0.62 -9.77 19.74
CA LYS A 217 0.01 -9.63 21.07
C LYS A 217 -0.60 -10.49 22.16
N LYS A 218 -1.57 -11.34 21.83
CA LYS A 218 -2.30 -12.22 22.75
C LYS A 218 -2.97 -11.47 23.92
N CYS A 219 -3.43 -10.25 23.68
CA CYS A 219 -4.22 -9.50 24.64
C CYS A 219 -5.66 -10.03 24.72
N LEU A 220 -6.31 -9.81 25.86
CA LEU A 220 -7.74 -10.03 26.03
C LEU A 220 -8.49 -8.78 25.60
N VAL A 221 -9.20 -8.85 24.48
CA VAL A 221 -9.85 -7.68 23.88
C VAL A 221 -11.34 -7.71 24.14
N MET A 222 -11.85 -6.65 24.75
CA MET A 222 -13.27 -6.37 24.85
C MET A 222 -13.60 -5.11 24.06
N SER A 223 -14.71 -5.12 23.33
CA SER A 223 -15.17 -3.95 22.59
C SER A 223 -16.58 -3.54 23.00
N CYS A 224 -16.84 -2.23 23.04
CA CYS A 224 -18.15 -1.68 23.33
C CYS A 224 -18.39 -0.38 22.56
N THR A 225 -19.64 0.02 22.50
CA THR A 225 -20.04 1.36 22.08
C THR A 225 -19.94 2.33 23.26
N THR A 226 -19.95 3.63 22.97
CA THR A 226 -19.81 4.69 24.00
C THR A 226 -20.85 4.65 25.08
N ASP A 227 -22.09 4.33 24.75
CA ASP A 227 -23.23 4.21 25.65
C ASP A 227 -23.11 3.02 26.60
N ASN A 228 -22.38 1.98 26.22
CA ASN A 228 -22.18 0.76 27.00
C ASN A 228 -20.85 0.74 27.78
N LEU A 229 -20.09 1.82 27.79
CA LEU A 229 -18.77 1.86 28.45
C LEU A 229 -18.84 1.45 29.92
N GLN A 230 -19.79 2.01 30.69
CA GLN A 230 -19.88 1.74 32.12
C GLN A 230 -20.29 0.29 32.39
N ALA A 231 -21.23 -0.24 31.65
CA ALA A 231 -21.64 -1.64 31.76
C ALA A 231 -20.46 -2.59 31.40
N SER A 232 -19.70 -2.23 30.40
CA SER A 232 -18.51 -3.01 29.96
C SER A 232 -17.43 -3.02 31.05
N LEU A 233 -17.15 -1.89 31.69
CA LEU A 233 -16.20 -1.82 32.82
C LEU A 233 -16.65 -2.66 34.01
N GLN A 234 -17.95 -2.70 34.30
CA GLN A 234 -18.51 -3.52 35.38
C GLN A 234 -18.49 -5.02 35.07
N ALA A 235 -18.53 -5.40 33.81
CA ALA A 235 -18.46 -6.80 33.37
C ALA A 235 -17.05 -7.39 33.44
N LEU A 236 -16.01 -6.56 33.58
CA LEU A 236 -14.63 -7.01 33.68
C LEU A 236 -14.29 -7.42 35.14
N VAL A 237 -13.70 -8.60 35.31
CA VAL A 237 -13.20 -9.10 36.60
C VAL A 237 -12.06 -8.24 37.14
N ARG A 238 -11.27 -7.64 36.25
CA ARG A 238 -10.18 -6.72 36.58
C ARG A 238 -10.22 -5.50 35.68
N PRO A 239 -9.75 -4.33 36.15
CA PRO A 239 -9.75 -3.14 35.29
C PRO A 239 -8.87 -3.37 34.03
N PRO A 240 -9.26 -2.78 32.90
CA PRO A 240 -8.46 -2.89 31.68
C PRO A 240 -7.13 -2.14 31.85
N LYS A 241 -6.05 -2.72 31.31
CA LYS A 241 -4.73 -2.09 31.26
C LYS A 241 -4.73 -0.86 30.39
N LEU A 242 -5.49 -0.89 29.29
CA LEU A 242 -5.58 0.19 28.31
C LEU A 242 -7.03 0.31 27.80
N ILE A 243 -7.48 1.53 27.63
CA ILE A 243 -8.74 1.85 26.94
C ILE A 243 -8.38 2.63 25.69
N ILE A 244 -8.80 2.14 24.53
CA ILE A 244 -8.59 2.79 23.23
C ILE A 244 -9.92 3.31 22.71
N THR A 245 -9.96 4.58 22.32
CA THR A 245 -11.15 5.21 21.76
C THR A 245 -10.81 6.11 20.57
N ASP A 246 -11.79 6.45 19.77
CA ASP A 246 -11.63 7.40 18.67
C ASP A 246 -11.46 8.82 19.22
N PHE A 247 -10.58 9.61 18.61
CA PHE A 247 -10.29 10.99 18.99
C PHE A 247 -11.55 11.89 19.05
N LYS A 248 -12.50 11.70 18.15
CA LYS A 248 -13.76 12.45 18.13
C LYS A 248 -14.56 12.30 19.43
N LEU A 249 -14.49 11.16 20.07
CA LEU A 249 -15.18 10.88 21.32
C LEU A 249 -14.50 11.56 22.50
N PHE A 250 -13.18 11.54 22.54
CA PHE A 250 -12.40 12.19 23.60
C PHE A 250 -12.66 13.71 23.62
N TYR A 251 -12.71 14.35 22.47
CA TYR A 251 -12.95 15.79 22.35
C TYR A 251 -14.35 16.20 22.80
N ASN A 252 -15.36 15.40 22.55
CA ASN A 252 -16.74 15.66 22.97
C ASN A 252 -16.94 15.44 24.47
N SER A 253 -16.27 14.46 25.08
CA SER A 253 -16.37 14.18 26.52
C SER A 253 -15.60 15.20 27.38
N VAL A 254 -14.54 15.82 26.86
CA VAL A 254 -13.77 16.86 27.53
C VAL A 254 -14.48 18.22 27.48
N LYS A 255 -15.27 18.51 26.43
CA LYS A 255 -16.08 19.75 26.34
C LYS A 255 -17.38 19.72 27.14
N ALA A 256 -17.82 18.55 27.63
CA ALA A 256 -19.05 18.38 28.38
C ALA A 256 -18.83 18.50 29.91
N LYS A 257 -17.65 18.86 30.35
CA LYS A 257 -17.29 19.29 31.73
C LYS A 257 -16.86 20.75 31.67
#